data_d46fd0aee8167540ac48f991efae7b30
#
_entry.id   d46fd0aee8167540ac48f991efae7b30
#
_cell.length_a   1.000
_cell.length_b   1.000
_cell.length_c   1.000
_cell.angle_alpha   90.00
_cell.angle_beta   90.00
_cell.angle_gamma   90.00
#
_symmetry.space_group_name_H-M   'P 1'
#
loop_
_entity.id
_entity.type
_entity.pdbx_description
1 polymer ?
#
loop_
_entity_poly.entity_id
_entity_poly.type
_entity_poly.pdbx_seq_one_letter_code
_entity_poly.pdbx_strand_id
1 'polypeptide(L)'
;MNRAGRWFARILILLAIVALTMAAAPLAEARGKKVPRSEGIDVSHWQGTIDWPRVAGAGKKFVFLKASEGRNYTDPTYAGNRQAAKAAGLRTGAYHFARPETVAGDAVGEAQVFVAAAKLQSGDLRPVLDIEVNGGLGVAALQAWVRTWLDEVYRLTGQRAIVYTSPNFWRTSMGDTQSIAQAGYTTLWIAHWGASSPTVPAGNWAGYGWSFWQYSSTGRVSGISGDVDLDRARTTDLAPYLVP
;
A
#
# COMPACT_ATOMS: atom_id res chain seq x y z
N MET A 1 -38.73 49.29 82.67
CA MET A 1 -39.11 50.63 82.25
C MET A 1 -38.06 51.14 81.21
N ASN A 2 -38.60 51.73 80.13
CA ASN A 2 -37.91 52.51 79.09
C ASN A 2 -37.09 51.76 78.01
N ARG A 3 -37.72 51.55 76.94
CA ARG A 3 -37.95 52.30 75.69
C ARG A 3 -36.63 52.87 75.08
N ALA A 4 -36.21 52.22 74.02
CA ALA A 4 -35.26 52.76 73.08
C ALA A 4 -35.69 52.45 71.66
N GLY A 5 -35.74 53.46 70.83
CA GLY A 5 -36.22 53.40 69.43
C GLY A 5 -35.27 52.75 68.49
N ARG A 6 -35.83 52.00 67.59
CA ARG A 6 -35.12 51.31 66.52
C ARG A 6 -35.28 52.07 65.24
N TRP A 7 -34.17 52.53 64.65
CA TRP A 7 -34.16 53.03 63.27
C TRP A 7 -33.68 51.94 62.36
N PHE A 8 -34.51 51.52 61.39
CA PHE A 8 -34.14 50.58 60.33
C PHE A 8 -33.58 51.39 59.13
N ALA A 9 -32.33 51.26 58.82
CA ALA A 9 -31.77 51.68 57.55
C ALA A 9 -31.98 50.56 56.56
N ARG A 10 -32.76 50.80 55.51
CA ARG A 10 -32.90 49.87 54.36
C ARG A 10 -31.76 50.14 53.39
N ILE A 11 -30.81 49.18 53.30
CA ILE A 11 -29.82 49.17 52.24
C ILE A 11 -30.38 48.36 51.04
N LEU A 12 -30.67 49.07 49.94
CA LEU A 12 -31.00 48.48 48.65
C LEU A 12 -29.70 47.99 48.01
N ILE A 13 -29.49 46.67 47.95
CA ILE A 13 -28.43 46.08 47.16
C ILE A 13 -28.94 45.88 45.74
N LEU A 14 -28.47 46.71 44.80
CA LEU A 14 -28.66 46.52 43.37
C LEU A 14 -27.70 45.42 42.90
N LEU A 15 -28.20 44.20 42.64
CA LEU A 15 -27.51 43.15 41.93
C LEU A 15 -27.53 43.48 40.44
N ALA A 16 -26.39 43.97 39.91
CA ALA A 16 -26.16 44.06 38.49
C ALA A 16 -25.78 42.69 37.97
N ILE A 17 -26.70 42.01 37.28
CA ILE A 17 -26.42 40.78 36.55
C ILE A 17 -25.70 41.18 35.28
N VAL A 18 -24.36 40.98 35.23
CA VAL A 18 -23.59 41.07 33.98
C VAL A 18 -23.79 39.74 33.26
N ALA A 19 -24.66 39.72 32.25
CA ALA A 19 -24.77 38.61 31.34
C ALA A 19 -23.54 38.58 30.42
N LEU A 20 -22.57 37.74 30.76
CA LEU A 20 -21.41 37.44 29.90
C LEU A 20 -21.90 36.53 28.75
N THR A 21 -22.23 37.09 27.61
CA THR A 21 -22.51 36.35 26.38
C THR A 21 -21.15 35.82 25.86
N MET A 22 -20.82 34.60 26.21
CA MET A 22 -19.76 33.86 25.52
C MET A 22 -20.23 33.61 24.09
N ALA A 23 -19.72 34.38 23.14
CA ALA A 23 -19.79 34.06 21.74
C ALA A 23 -18.98 32.80 21.52
N ALA A 24 -19.67 31.67 21.36
CA ALA A 24 -19.01 30.44 20.90
C ALA A 24 -18.48 30.71 19.50
N ALA A 25 -17.16 30.89 19.39
CA ALA A 25 -16.49 30.87 18.10
C ALA A 25 -16.80 29.51 17.43
N PRO A 26 -17.18 29.47 16.14
CA PRO A 26 -17.38 28.21 15.47
C PRO A 26 -16.06 27.47 15.52
N LEU A 27 -16.08 26.26 16.07
CA LEU A 27 -14.97 25.32 15.95
C LEU A 27 -14.77 25.09 14.45
N ALA A 28 -13.79 25.79 13.87
CA ALA A 28 -13.33 25.49 12.54
C ALA A 28 -12.89 24.02 12.59
N GLU A 29 -13.68 23.15 11.99
CA GLU A 29 -13.28 21.76 11.77
C GLU A 29 -11.88 21.78 11.21
N ALA A 30 -10.92 21.31 12.00
CA ALA A 30 -9.57 21.09 11.53
C ALA A 30 -9.69 20.04 10.41
N ARG A 31 -9.82 20.49 9.16
CA ARG A 31 -9.66 19.64 7.98
C ARG A 31 -8.35 18.91 8.18
N GLY A 32 -8.43 17.63 8.54
CA GLY A 32 -7.27 16.80 8.77
C GLY A 32 -6.31 16.98 7.60
N LYS A 33 -5.10 17.47 7.88
CA LYS A 33 -4.07 17.64 6.86
C LYS A 33 -3.92 16.31 6.15
N LYS A 34 -4.25 16.25 4.85
CA LYS A 34 -4.01 15.04 4.04
C LYS A 34 -2.53 14.70 4.19
N VAL A 35 -2.25 13.53 4.75
CA VAL A 35 -0.88 13.04 4.82
C VAL A 35 -0.37 12.91 3.39
N PRO A 36 0.72 13.60 3.02
CA PRO A 36 1.26 13.52 1.67
C PRO A 36 1.62 12.07 1.33
N ARG A 37 1.29 11.65 0.13
CA ARG A 37 1.51 10.29 -0.37
C ARG A 37 2.11 10.34 -1.76
N SER A 38 2.94 9.36 -2.12
CA SER A 38 3.39 9.18 -3.49
C SER A 38 2.35 8.40 -4.28
N GLU A 39 1.97 8.92 -5.43
CA GLU A 39 1.09 8.25 -6.39
C GLU A 39 1.93 7.41 -7.36
N GLY A 40 1.43 6.22 -7.67
CA GLY A 40 2.04 5.27 -8.58
C GLY A 40 1.03 4.63 -9.50
N ILE A 41 1.50 3.64 -10.22
CA ILE A 41 0.71 2.74 -11.08
C ILE A 41 1.37 1.36 -11.06
N ASP A 42 0.63 0.35 -11.48
CA ASP A 42 1.23 -0.90 -11.91
C ASP A 42 0.76 -1.28 -13.32
N VAL A 43 1.63 -1.95 -14.06
CA VAL A 43 1.44 -2.25 -15.48
C VAL A 43 2.09 -3.58 -15.88
N SER A 44 1.61 -4.11 -16.99
CA SER A 44 2.16 -5.26 -17.69
C SER A 44 2.11 -5.01 -19.21
N HIS A 45 2.29 -6.04 -20.01
CA HIS A 45 2.09 -5.96 -21.46
C HIS A 45 0.67 -5.51 -21.87
N TRP A 46 -0.32 -5.63 -20.97
CA TRP A 46 -1.72 -5.25 -21.26
C TRP A 46 -1.89 -3.76 -21.53
N GLN A 47 -1.04 -2.90 -20.98
CA GLN A 47 -1.11 -1.45 -21.22
C GLN A 47 -0.48 -1.04 -22.56
N GLY A 48 0.11 -1.99 -23.30
CA GLY A 48 0.71 -1.73 -24.62
C GLY A 48 1.86 -0.71 -24.56
N THR A 49 1.84 0.23 -25.51
CA THR A 49 2.85 1.30 -25.56
C THR A 49 2.53 2.40 -24.57
N ILE A 50 3.50 2.76 -23.73
CA ILE A 50 3.38 3.76 -22.66
C ILE A 50 4.31 4.95 -22.94
N ASP A 51 3.77 6.15 -22.89
CA ASP A 51 4.54 7.41 -22.91
C ASP A 51 4.95 7.78 -21.47
N TRP A 52 6.10 7.28 -21.04
CA TRP A 52 6.61 7.45 -19.69
C TRP A 52 6.85 8.90 -19.26
N PRO A 53 7.37 9.79 -20.09
CA PRO A 53 7.42 11.22 -19.79
C PRO A 53 6.05 11.82 -19.41
N ARG A 54 4.99 11.45 -20.12
CA ARG A 54 3.63 11.90 -19.79
C ARG A 54 3.10 11.28 -18.49
N VAL A 55 3.42 10.01 -18.22
CA VAL A 55 3.09 9.36 -16.94
C VAL A 55 3.75 10.10 -15.77
N ALA A 56 5.04 10.39 -15.87
CA ALA A 56 5.77 11.17 -14.86
C ALA A 56 5.19 12.58 -14.70
N GLY A 57 4.87 13.26 -15.83
CA GLY A 57 4.23 14.57 -15.88
C GLY A 57 2.83 14.59 -15.26
N ALA A 58 2.13 13.44 -15.25
CA ALA A 58 0.86 13.26 -14.53
C ALA A 58 1.02 13.10 -13.01
N GLY A 59 2.24 13.27 -12.48
CA GLY A 59 2.52 13.28 -11.05
C GLY A 59 2.83 11.91 -10.46
N LYS A 60 2.95 10.85 -11.28
CA LYS A 60 3.35 9.53 -10.82
C LYS A 60 4.81 9.54 -10.37
N LYS A 61 5.12 8.83 -9.29
CA LYS A 61 6.45 8.78 -8.66
C LYS A 61 7.08 7.40 -8.71
N PHE A 62 6.26 6.36 -8.83
CA PHE A 62 6.72 4.98 -8.91
C PHE A 62 5.82 4.15 -9.82
N VAL A 63 6.35 3.03 -10.27
CA VAL A 63 5.64 2.01 -11.03
C VAL A 63 6.10 0.62 -10.62
N PHE A 64 5.15 -0.29 -10.44
CA PHE A 64 5.41 -1.72 -10.42
C PHE A 64 5.17 -2.30 -11.81
N LEU A 65 6.10 -3.10 -12.29
CA LEU A 65 6.13 -3.66 -13.63
C LEU A 65 6.10 -5.18 -13.54
N LYS A 66 5.18 -5.84 -14.26
CA LYS A 66 5.20 -7.29 -14.37
C LYS A 66 6.52 -7.75 -14.99
N ALA A 67 7.26 -8.56 -14.25
CA ALA A 67 8.50 -9.16 -14.76
C ALA A 67 8.29 -10.58 -15.23
N SER A 68 7.49 -11.36 -14.49
CA SER A 68 7.24 -12.77 -14.80
C SER A 68 5.93 -13.27 -14.20
N GLU A 69 5.50 -14.45 -14.65
CA GLU A 69 4.33 -15.16 -14.15
C GLU A 69 4.59 -16.66 -14.19
N GLY A 70 4.32 -17.36 -13.08
CA GLY A 70 4.58 -18.78 -13.00
C GLY A 70 6.03 -19.12 -13.39
N ARG A 71 6.25 -20.36 -13.83
CA ARG A 71 7.59 -20.85 -14.18
C ARG A 71 8.04 -20.54 -15.61
N ASN A 72 7.13 -20.17 -16.51
CA ASN A 72 7.36 -20.22 -17.95
C ASN A 72 7.08 -18.90 -18.68
N TYR A 73 6.71 -17.85 -17.98
CA TYR A 73 6.39 -16.58 -18.63
C TYR A 73 7.25 -15.43 -18.10
N THR A 74 7.83 -14.68 -19.01
CA THR A 74 8.48 -13.38 -18.75
C THR A 74 7.72 -12.32 -19.55
N ASP A 75 7.36 -11.21 -18.92
CA ASP A 75 6.63 -10.15 -19.60
C ASP A 75 7.54 -9.50 -20.66
N PRO A 76 7.14 -9.54 -21.95
CA PRO A 76 8.01 -9.06 -23.03
C PRO A 76 8.25 -7.54 -23.00
N THR A 77 7.39 -6.79 -22.28
CA THR A 77 7.50 -5.33 -22.19
C THR A 77 8.32 -4.87 -20.98
N TYR A 78 8.60 -5.77 -20.04
CA TYR A 78 9.23 -5.42 -18.76
C TYR A 78 10.54 -4.63 -18.93
N ALA A 79 11.48 -5.16 -19.70
CA ALA A 79 12.80 -4.54 -19.82
C ALA A 79 12.75 -3.13 -20.43
N GLY A 80 11.96 -2.97 -21.51
CA GLY A 80 11.76 -1.69 -22.18
C GLY A 80 11.03 -0.68 -21.28
N ASN A 81 9.94 -1.08 -20.65
CA ASN A 81 9.18 -0.25 -19.74
C ASN A 81 10.01 0.19 -18.53
N ARG A 82 10.78 -0.74 -17.93
CA ARG A 82 11.67 -0.41 -16.81
C ARG A 82 12.71 0.64 -17.19
N GLN A 83 13.37 0.48 -18.34
CA GLN A 83 14.36 1.43 -18.82
C GLN A 83 13.72 2.82 -19.06
N ALA A 84 12.59 2.87 -19.76
CA ALA A 84 11.92 4.12 -20.12
C ALA A 84 11.30 4.82 -18.90
N ALA A 85 10.72 4.08 -17.96
CA ALA A 85 10.19 4.63 -16.71
C ALA A 85 11.30 5.25 -15.84
N LYS A 86 12.44 4.56 -15.71
CA LYS A 86 13.62 5.11 -15.02
C LYS A 86 14.13 6.38 -15.67
N ALA A 87 14.24 6.40 -17.01
CA ALA A 87 14.65 7.59 -17.76
C ALA A 87 13.70 8.76 -17.57
N ALA A 88 12.40 8.49 -17.35
CA ALA A 88 11.39 9.50 -17.01
C ALA A 88 11.38 9.90 -15.52
N GLY A 89 12.29 9.35 -14.71
CA GLY A 89 12.46 9.71 -13.29
C GLY A 89 11.56 8.98 -12.31
N LEU A 90 10.85 7.92 -12.73
CA LEU A 90 10.06 7.08 -11.82
C LEU A 90 10.95 6.07 -11.08
N ARG A 91 10.58 5.74 -9.83
CA ARG A 91 11.09 4.56 -9.14
C ARG A 91 10.38 3.32 -9.72
N THR A 92 11.15 2.33 -10.13
CA THR A 92 10.63 1.10 -10.75
C THR A 92 10.75 -0.07 -9.80
N GLY A 93 9.71 -0.91 -9.74
CA GLY A 93 9.71 -2.20 -9.06
C GLY A 93 9.29 -3.31 -10.01
N ALA A 94 9.75 -4.52 -9.73
CA ALA A 94 9.37 -5.71 -10.47
C ALA A 94 8.37 -6.53 -9.66
N TYR A 95 7.30 -7.03 -10.27
CA TYR A 95 6.42 -8.01 -9.64
C TYR A 95 6.37 -9.33 -10.40
N HIS A 96 6.18 -10.39 -9.63
CA HIS A 96 5.94 -11.74 -10.10
C HIS A 96 4.49 -12.13 -9.81
N PHE A 97 3.74 -12.46 -10.84
CA PHE A 97 2.41 -13.03 -10.68
C PHE A 97 2.53 -14.52 -10.37
N ALA A 98 2.20 -14.90 -9.16
CA ALA A 98 2.32 -16.28 -8.71
C ALA A 98 1.30 -17.20 -9.37
N ARG A 99 1.73 -18.39 -9.76
CA ARG A 99 0.89 -19.49 -10.24
C ARG A 99 1.17 -20.76 -9.42
N PRO A 100 0.83 -20.77 -8.12
CA PRO A 100 1.17 -21.91 -7.27
C PRO A 100 0.67 -23.23 -7.83
N GLU A 101 1.54 -24.24 -7.83
CA GLU A 101 1.21 -25.60 -8.27
C GLU A 101 1.58 -26.61 -7.18
N THR A 102 0.99 -27.81 -7.26
CA THR A 102 1.29 -28.92 -6.31
C THR A 102 2.62 -29.64 -6.62
N VAL A 103 3.34 -29.18 -7.65
CA VAL A 103 4.61 -29.76 -8.09
C VAL A 103 5.72 -29.44 -7.10
N ALA A 104 6.51 -30.44 -6.74
CA ALA A 104 7.65 -30.25 -5.84
C ALA A 104 8.65 -29.23 -6.41
N GLY A 105 9.07 -28.27 -5.57
CA GLY A 105 10.02 -27.22 -5.95
C GLY A 105 9.41 -26.09 -6.79
N ASP A 106 8.08 -26.06 -6.96
CA ASP A 106 7.41 -25.05 -7.76
C ASP A 106 7.70 -23.63 -7.29
N ALA A 107 7.49 -23.32 -6.02
CA ALA A 107 7.77 -22.01 -5.43
C ALA A 107 9.23 -21.54 -5.66
N VAL A 108 10.18 -22.46 -5.53
CA VAL A 108 11.61 -22.20 -5.78
C VAL A 108 11.83 -21.89 -7.26
N GLY A 109 11.21 -22.67 -8.15
CA GLY A 109 11.32 -22.47 -9.60
C GLY A 109 10.74 -21.11 -10.03
N GLU A 110 9.57 -20.73 -9.54
CA GLU A 110 8.98 -19.41 -9.82
C GLU A 110 9.85 -18.27 -9.29
N ALA A 111 10.40 -18.39 -8.08
CA ALA A 111 11.30 -17.41 -7.50
C ALA A 111 12.57 -17.21 -8.36
N GLN A 112 13.15 -18.29 -8.85
CA GLN A 112 14.34 -18.26 -9.72
C GLN A 112 14.05 -17.59 -11.06
N VAL A 113 12.92 -17.93 -11.70
CA VAL A 113 12.44 -17.27 -12.93
C VAL A 113 12.25 -15.77 -12.70
N PHE A 114 11.60 -15.40 -11.60
CA PHE A 114 11.42 -13.99 -11.26
C PHE A 114 12.74 -13.25 -11.10
N VAL A 115 13.67 -13.76 -10.30
CA VAL A 115 14.95 -13.09 -10.04
C VAL A 115 15.76 -12.93 -11.33
N ALA A 116 15.75 -13.94 -12.20
CA ALA A 116 16.42 -13.90 -13.50
C ALA A 116 15.80 -12.86 -14.44
N ALA A 117 14.46 -12.68 -14.40
CA ALA A 117 13.75 -11.71 -15.22
C ALA A 117 13.89 -10.28 -14.67
N ALA A 118 13.72 -10.09 -13.36
CA ALA A 118 13.67 -8.79 -12.69
C ALA A 118 15.00 -8.03 -12.75
N LYS A 119 16.13 -8.71 -12.65
CA LYS A 119 17.48 -8.12 -12.69
C LYS A 119 17.57 -6.86 -11.83
N LEU A 120 17.18 -7.00 -10.56
CA LEU A 120 17.09 -5.89 -9.60
C LEU A 120 18.43 -5.16 -9.47
N GLN A 121 18.36 -3.84 -9.30
CA GLN A 121 19.50 -2.95 -9.15
C GLN A 121 19.27 -2.00 -7.97
N SER A 122 20.36 -1.45 -7.44
CA SER A 122 20.28 -0.36 -6.46
C SER A 122 19.34 0.76 -6.94
N GLY A 123 18.47 1.23 -6.06
CA GLY A 123 17.46 2.24 -6.35
C GLY A 123 16.17 1.73 -6.99
N ASP A 124 16.05 0.44 -7.35
CA ASP A 124 14.76 -0.18 -7.65
C ASP A 124 13.95 -0.35 -6.36
N LEU A 125 12.63 -0.40 -6.48
CA LEU A 125 11.78 -0.90 -5.40
C LEU A 125 12.07 -2.38 -5.18
N ARG A 126 11.95 -2.84 -3.93
CA ARG A 126 12.15 -4.24 -3.56
C ARG A 126 11.27 -5.19 -4.38
N PRO A 127 11.69 -6.45 -4.56
CA PRO A 127 10.93 -7.44 -5.31
C PRO A 127 9.50 -7.57 -4.78
N VAL A 128 8.55 -7.92 -5.66
CA VAL A 128 7.14 -8.08 -5.28
C VAL A 128 6.67 -9.49 -5.62
N LEU A 129 6.07 -10.17 -4.65
CA LEU A 129 5.23 -11.34 -4.84
C LEU A 129 3.78 -10.88 -4.98
N ASP A 130 3.18 -11.10 -6.12
CA ASP A 130 1.77 -10.92 -6.39
C ASP A 130 1.07 -12.27 -6.23
N ILE A 131 0.33 -12.43 -5.12
CA ILE A 131 -0.38 -13.67 -4.77
C ILE A 131 -1.89 -13.43 -4.64
N GLU A 132 -2.62 -13.90 -5.63
CA GLU A 132 -4.09 -13.73 -5.74
C GLU A 132 -4.80 -14.97 -6.33
N VAL A 133 -4.04 -16.03 -6.61
CA VAL A 133 -4.57 -17.35 -6.97
C VAL A 133 -3.95 -18.43 -6.10
N ASN A 134 -4.73 -19.47 -5.77
CA ASN A 134 -4.27 -20.53 -4.89
C ASN A 134 -3.77 -21.80 -5.61
N GLY A 135 -3.96 -21.88 -6.95
CA GLY A 135 -3.53 -23.03 -7.74
C GLY A 135 -4.12 -24.38 -7.30
N GLY A 136 -5.25 -24.38 -6.60
CA GLY A 136 -5.86 -25.58 -6.02
C GLY A 136 -5.21 -26.03 -4.71
N LEU A 137 -4.23 -25.30 -4.17
CA LEU A 137 -3.62 -25.57 -2.88
C LEU A 137 -4.57 -25.23 -1.72
N GLY A 138 -4.61 -26.09 -0.72
CA GLY A 138 -5.25 -25.76 0.56
C GLY A 138 -4.43 -24.75 1.36
N VAL A 139 -5.07 -24.15 2.37
CA VAL A 139 -4.52 -23.04 3.17
C VAL A 139 -3.07 -23.30 3.64
N ALA A 140 -2.82 -24.42 4.30
CA ALA A 140 -1.48 -24.70 4.84
C ALA A 140 -0.43 -24.88 3.75
N ALA A 141 -0.77 -25.54 2.64
CA ALA A 141 0.13 -25.73 1.50
C ALA A 141 0.44 -24.40 0.80
N LEU A 142 -0.56 -23.54 0.64
CA LEU A 142 -0.37 -22.21 0.06
C LEU A 142 0.49 -21.32 0.96
N GLN A 143 0.29 -21.36 2.27
CA GLN A 143 1.15 -20.63 3.22
C GLN A 143 2.62 -21.10 3.11
N ALA A 144 2.84 -22.40 3.03
CA ALA A 144 4.19 -22.97 2.85
C ALA A 144 4.79 -22.56 1.50
N TRP A 145 3.99 -22.59 0.43
CA TRP A 145 4.42 -22.16 -0.91
C TRP A 145 4.85 -20.68 -0.92
N VAL A 146 4.00 -19.79 -0.41
CA VAL A 146 4.30 -18.35 -0.31
C VAL A 146 5.56 -18.11 0.51
N ARG A 147 5.70 -18.78 1.66
CA ARG A 147 6.90 -18.66 2.49
C ARG A 147 8.15 -19.11 1.76
N THR A 148 8.09 -20.26 1.06
CA THR A 148 9.21 -20.80 0.30
C THR A 148 9.66 -19.85 -0.82
N TRP A 149 8.70 -19.28 -1.57
CA TRP A 149 9.01 -18.31 -2.62
C TRP A 149 9.71 -17.07 -2.05
N LEU A 150 9.16 -16.51 -0.98
CA LEU A 150 9.71 -15.32 -0.32
C LEU A 150 11.13 -15.55 0.23
N ASP A 151 11.35 -16.70 0.87
CA ASP A 151 12.66 -17.06 1.43
C ASP A 151 13.69 -17.30 0.32
N GLU A 152 13.29 -17.92 -0.81
CA GLU A 152 14.19 -18.13 -1.96
C GLU A 152 14.57 -16.80 -2.62
N VAL A 153 13.62 -15.87 -2.83
CA VAL A 153 13.96 -14.53 -3.33
C VAL A 153 14.91 -13.82 -2.37
N TYR A 154 14.67 -13.91 -1.07
CA TYR A 154 15.59 -13.35 -0.08
C TYR A 154 16.98 -13.98 -0.15
N ARG A 155 17.05 -15.30 -0.27
CA ARG A 155 18.32 -16.03 -0.42
C ARG A 155 19.11 -15.60 -1.65
N LEU A 156 18.42 -15.37 -2.79
CA LEU A 156 19.05 -15.00 -4.06
C LEU A 156 19.46 -13.52 -4.15
N THR A 157 18.71 -12.63 -3.46
CA THR A 157 18.85 -11.18 -3.67
C THR A 157 19.27 -10.41 -2.41
N GLY A 158 19.18 -11.03 -1.23
CA GLY A 158 19.30 -10.34 0.05
C GLY A 158 18.14 -9.39 0.36
N GLN A 159 17.09 -9.34 -0.48
CA GLN A 159 15.99 -8.41 -0.35
C GLN A 159 14.71 -9.11 0.13
N ARG A 160 14.10 -8.59 1.21
CA ARG A 160 12.77 -9.05 1.62
C ARG A 160 11.72 -8.50 0.67
N ALA A 161 11.00 -9.40 0.00
CA ALA A 161 9.98 -9.02 -0.96
C ALA A 161 8.79 -8.29 -0.31
N ILE A 162 8.16 -7.44 -1.08
CA ILE A 162 6.83 -6.86 -0.83
C ILE A 162 5.80 -7.95 -1.16
N VAL A 163 4.77 -8.08 -0.37
CA VAL A 163 3.64 -8.99 -0.67
C VAL A 163 2.48 -8.17 -1.20
N TYR A 164 2.03 -8.46 -2.43
CA TYR A 164 0.78 -7.95 -2.97
C TYR A 164 -0.30 -9.01 -2.86
N THR A 165 -1.49 -8.58 -2.43
CA THR A 165 -2.69 -9.41 -2.31
C THR A 165 -3.95 -8.55 -2.11
N SER A 166 -5.13 -9.18 -2.16
CA SER A 166 -6.38 -8.57 -1.72
C SER A 166 -6.78 -9.04 -0.31
N PRO A 167 -7.57 -8.22 0.43
CA PRO A 167 -8.05 -8.63 1.76
C PRO A 167 -8.88 -9.90 1.73
N ASN A 168 -9.67 -10.08 0.68
CA ASN A 168 -10.52 -11.26 0.54
C ASN A 168 -9.68 -12.51 0.30
N PHE A 169 -8.77 -12.48 -0.66
CA PHE A 169 -7.90 -13.61 -0.96
C PHE A 169 -7.10 -14.03 0.28
N TRP A 170 -6.50 -13.08 0.99
CA TRP A 170 -5.71 -13.39 2.17
C TRP A 170 -6.52 -14.08 3.28
N ARG A 171 -7.76 -13.61 3.51
CA ARG A 171 -8.63 -14.25 4.51
C ARG A 171 -9.08 -15.63 4.08
N THR A 172 -9.52 -15.80 2.84
CA THR A 172 -10.15 -17.04 2.38
C THR A 172 -9.14 -18.11 1.99
N SER A 173 -8.08 -17.74 1.27
CA SER A 173 -7.11 -18.69 0.73
C SER A 173 -5.85 -18.83 1.59
N MET A 174 -5.50 -17.80 2.36
CA MET A 174 -4.35 -17.80 3.25
C MET A 174 -4.74 -18.00 4.74
N GLY A 175 -6.04 -18.16 5.05
CA GLY A 175 -6.52 -18.36 6.42
C GLY A 175 -6.23 -17.17 7.34
N ASP A 176 -6.17 -15.96 6.80
CA ASP A 176 -5.86 -14.71 7.51
C ASP A 176 -4.57 -14.78 8.36
N THR A 177 -3.58 -15.55 7.90
CA THR A 177 -2.34 -15.79 8.67
C THR A 177 -1.50 -14.53 8.84
N GLN A 178 -0.94 -14.35 10.02
CA GLN A 178 0.07 -13.33 10.34
C GLN A 178 1.51 -13.83 10.14
N SER A 179 1.69 -15.14 9.91
CA SER A 179 3.01 -15.80 9.93
C SER A 179 3.99 -15.22 8.93
N ILE A 180 3.52 -14.72 7.78
CA ILE A 180 4.35 -14.10 6.74
C ILE A 180 4.92 -12.76 7.25
N ALA A 181 4.08 -11.89 7.79
CA ALA A 181 4.53 -10.63 8.36
C ALA A 181 5.46 -10.84 9.58
N GLN A 182 5.12 -11.78 10.47
CA GLN A 182 5.93 -12.17 11.63
C GLN A 182 7.28 -12.74 11.23
N ALA A 183 7.38 -13.36 10.06
CA ALA A 183 8.65 -13.84 9.50
C ALA A 183 9.52 -12.71 8.90
N GLY A 184 9.08 -11.45 9.02
CA GLY A 184 9.82 -10.28 8.58
C GLY A 184 9.45 -9.76 7.19
N TYR A 185 8.43 -10.31 6.51
CA TYR A 185 7.89 -9.78 5.25
C TYR A 185 6.83 -8.73 5.57
N THR A 186 7.27 -7.62 6.14
CA THR A 186 6.42 -6.60 6.76
C THR A 186 5.82 -5.59 5.78
N THR A 187 6.29 -5.56 4.54
CA THR A 187 5.82 -4.61 3.53
C THR A 187 4.66 -5.22 2.75
N LEU A 188 3.49 -4.63 2.92
CA LEU A 188 2.25 -5.04 2.24
C LEU A 188 1.86 -4.03 1.16
N TRP A 189 1.60 -4.51 -0.04
CA TRP A 189 0.87 -3.81 -1.09
C TRP A 189 -0.52 -4.45 -1.20
N ILE A 190 -1.54 -3.70 -0.82
CA ILE A 190 -2.91 -4.22 -0.69
C ILE A 190 -3.81 -3.71 -1.82
N ALA A 191 -4.49 -4.61 -2.53
CA ALA A 191 -5.52 -4.26 -3.50
C ALA A 191 -6.87 -4.16 -2.78
N HIS A 192 -7.46 -2.97 -2.76
CA HIS A 192 -8.81 -2.76 -2.24
C HIS A 192 -9.45 -1.57 -2.95
N TRP A 193 -10.16 -1.86 -4.01
CA TRP A 193 -10.73 -0.86 -4.91
C TRP A 193 -12.01 -0.24 -4.37
N GLY A 194 -12.25 1.03 -4.73
CA GLY A 194 -13.48 1.74 -4.39
C GLY A 194 -13.65 2.10 -2.91
N ALA A 195 -12.67 1.81 -2.07
CA ALA A 195 -12.69 2.13 -0.65
C ALA A 195 -12.08 3.51 -0.35
N SER A 196 -12.47 4.13 0.75
CA SER A 196 -11.85 5.37 1.25
C SER A 196 -10.48 5.13 1.92
N SER A 197 -10.29 3.90 2.43
CA SER A 197 -9.04 3.39 2.98
C SER A 197 -9.00 1.87 2.82
N PRO A 198 -7.82 1.25 2.69
CA PRO A 198 -7.77 -0.19 2.51
C PRO A 198 -8.09 -0.93 3.81
N THR A 199 -8.80 -2.05 3.68
CA THR A 199 -8.88 -3.05 4.74
C THR A 199 -7.59 -3.87 4.73
N VAL A 200 -6.93 -3.99 5.86
CA VAL A 200 -5.68 -4.75 6.00
C VAL A 200 -5.96 -6.05 6.74
N PRO A 201 -5.71 -7.22 6.13
CA PRO A 201 -5.91 -8.53 6.75
C PRO A 201 -4.80 -8.87 7.75
N ALA A 202 -4.81 -10.09 8.28
CA ALA A 202 -3.74 -10.64 9.12
C ALA A 202 -3.44 -9.78 10.35
N GLY A 203 -4.47 -9.40 11.10
CA GLY A 203 -4.29 -8.55 12.28
C GLY A 203 -3.60 -7.22 11.97
N ASN A 204 -4.07 -6.54 10.91
CA ASN A 204 -3.44 -5.33 10.39
C ASN A 204 -1.98 -5.59 9.94
N TRP A 205 -1.76 -6.72 9.22
CA TRP A 205 -0.44 -7.21 8.81
C TRP A 205 0.51 -7.35 10.00
N ALA A 206 0.06 -8.06 11.03
CA ALA A 206 0.74 -8.19 12.32
C ALA A 206 1.12 -6.83 12.95
N GLY A 207 0.27 -5.81 12.76
CA GLY A 207 0.49 -4.47 13.30
C GLY A 207 1.24 -3.50 12.38
N TYR A 208 1.87 -3.95 11.30
CA TYR A 208 2.65 -3.08 10.38
C TYR A 208 1.76 -2.20 9.48
N GLY A 209 0.52 -2.63 9.22
CA GLY A 209 -0.36 -1.94 8.29
C GLY A 209 0.03 -2.15 6.83
N TRP A 210 -0.48 -1.30 5.95
CA TRP A 210 -0.13 -1.29 4.54
C TRP A 210 1.01 -0.33 4.23
N SER A 211 1.78 -0.64 3.20
CA SER A 211 2.84 0.24 2.66
C SER A 211 2.46 0.84 1.33
N PHE A 212 1.84 0.04 0.46
CA PHE A 212 1.29 0.44 -0.83
C PHE A 212 -0.17 0.00 -0.91
N TRP A 213 -0.97 0.76 -1.65
CA TRP A 213 -2.39 0.47 -1.84
C TRP A 213 -2.77 0.69 -3.30
N GLN A 214 -3.18 -0.40 -3.97
CA GLN A 214 -3.84 -0.35 -5.26
C GLN A 214 -5.32 -0.03 -5.01
N TYR A 215 -5.72 1.19 -5.33
CA TYR A 215 -7.04 1.71 -4.97
C TYR A 215 -8.05 1.74 -6.12
N SER A 216 -7.59 1.46 -7.35
CA SER A 216 -8.43 1.36 -8.54
C SER A 216 -7.77 0.48 -9.58
N SER A 217 -8.57 -0.28 -10.31
CA SER A 217 -8.15 -1.06 -11.50
C SER A 217 -8.65 -0.46 -12.82
N THR A 218 -9.30 0.70 -12.77
CA THR A 218 -9.92 1.36 -13.94
C THR A 218 -9.52 2.83 -14.03
N GLY A 219 -8.29 3.14 -13.61
CA GLY A 219 -7.75 4.50 -13.65
C GLY A 219 -7.44 4.97 -15.07
N ARG A 220 -7.27 6.29 -15.21
CA ARG A 220 -6.78 6.93 -16.44
C ARG A 220 -5.57 7.78 -16.10
N VAL A 221 -4.48 7.55 -16.84
CA VAL A 221 -3.22 8.31 -16.66
C VAL A 221 -2.75 8.79 -18.01
N SER A 222 -2.36 10.06 -18.09
CA SER A 222 -1.79 10.60 -19.32
C SER A 222 -0.55 9.79 -19.73
N GLY A 223 -0.49 9.37 -20.97
CA GLY A 223 0.58 8.52 -21.49
C GLY A 223 0.23 7.02 -21.57
N ILE A 224 -0.93 6.61 -21.06
CA ILE A 224 -1.43 5.24 -21.17
C ILE A 224 -2.79 5.24 -21.84
N SER A 225 -2.97 4.36 -22.81
CA SER A 225 -4.26 4.15 -23.47
C SER A 225 -5.05 3.08 -22.71
N GLY A 226 -6.30 3.40 -22.38
CA GLY A 226 -7.15 2.46 -21.64
C GLY A 226 -7.00 2.53 -20.12
N ASP A 227 -7.48 1.49 -19.46
CA ASP A 227 -7.45 1.37 -18.01
C ASP A 227 -6.05 1.03 -17.49
N VAL A 228 -5.73 1.56 -16.32
CA VAL A 228 -4.49 1.26 -15.60
C VAL A 228 -4.75 1.24 -14.10
N ASP A 229 -4.06 0.37 -13.42
CA ASP A 229 -4.10 0.27 -11.96
C ASP A 229 -3.46 1.49 -11.30
N LEU A 230 -4.16 2.03 -10.30
CA LEU A 230 -3.71 3.22 -9.58
C LEU A 230 -3.28 2.86 -8.18
N ASP A 231 -2.06 3.26 -7.85
CA ASP A 231 -1.41 3.01 -6.58
C ASP A 231 -1.08 4.27 -5.81
N ARG A 232 -0.95 4.09 -4.51
CA ARG A 232 -0.32 5.09 -3.66
C ARG A 232 0.53 4.44 -2.58
N ALA A 233 1.68 5.02 -2.32
CA ALA A 233 2.46 4.67 -1.14
C ALA A 233 1.90 5.41 0.09
N ARG A 234 2.03 4.81 1.26
CA ARG A 234 1.60 5.41 2.54
C ARG A 234 2.40 6.67 2.88
N THR A 235 3.56 6.85 2.27
CA THR A 235 4.51 7.94 2.50
C THR A 235 4.94 8.58 1.19
N THR A 236 5.54 9.77 1.25
CA THR A 236 6.26 10.38 0.13
C THR A 236 7.70 9.92 0.01
N ASP A 237 8.29 9.46 1.11
CA ASP A 237 9.63 8.88 1.12
C ASP A 237 9.58 7.40 0.75
N LEU A 238 10.12 7.05 -0.41
CA LEU A 238 10.21 5.68 -0.90
C LEU A 238 11.53 4.99 -0.52
N ALA A 239 12.50 5.70 0.08
CA ALA A 239 13.81 5.15 0.41
C ALA A 239 13.74 3.84 1.24
N PRO A 240 12.82 3.67 2.22
CA PRO A 240 12.73 2.42 2.99
C PRO A 240 12.33 1.19 2.15
N TYR A 241 11.83 1.40 0.94
CA TYR A 241 11.35 0.33 0.05
C TYR A 241 12.31 0.05 -1.12
N LEU A 242 13.44 0.74 -1.19
CA LEU A 242 14.41 0.56 -2.27
C LEU A 242 15.39 -0.58 -1.96
N VAL A 243 15.92 -1.15 -3.03
CA VAL A 243 17.15 -1.97 -3.03
C VAL A 243 18.32 -1.02 -2.77
N PRO A 244 19.17 -1.29 -1.77
CA PRO A 244 20.31 -0.45 -1.42
C PRO A 244 21.38 -0.37 -2.51
#